data_9826920600093a42e9aa96f2011d491e
#
_entry.id   9826920600093a42e9aa96f2011d491e
#
_cell.length_a   1.000
_cell.length_b   1.000
_cell.length_c   1.000
_cell.angle_alpha   90.00
_cell.angle_beta   90.00
_cell.angle_gamma   90.00
#
_symmetry.space_group_name_H-M   'P 1'
#
loop_
_entity.id
_entity.type
_entity.pdbx_description
1 polymer ?
#
loop_
_entity_poly.entity_id
_entity_poly.type
_entity_poly.pdbx_seq_one_letter_code
_entity_poly.pdbx_strand_id
1 'polypeptide(L)'
;ALYGVSGIPHVEFGGTISSVGGGGNMYPTYLNIYNSLLGDYSPLVINQSVTTIGNNLVISADVEVTDNITTSNNKILFVLVKYQDSDYFSSVIAYQESSFNLTGIGETGNFEGSIAIDPDWDLELVKAVVMVQSWTTNQILQADMAEINMENIFSINCSLGNILSDNDSDGLANPGETVTALLMVNNESLVIDADNVSGVLSSENLDVTINQESLYFGDITNGGMSSGEVEIVLAPEIALG
;
A
#
# COMPACT_ATOMS: atom_id res chain seq x y z
N ALA A 1 -27.52 -9.01 9.44
CA ALA A 1 -26.82 -8.98 8.14
C ALA A 1 -27.53 -7.94 7.26
N LEU A 2 -26.77 -7.04 6.61
CA LEU A 2 -27.32 -5.92 5.83
C LEU A 2 -28.23 -6.42 4.69
N TYR A 3 -27.82 -7.43 3.96
CA TYR A 3 -28.51 -7.94 2.76
C TYR A 3 -29.40 -9.17 3.01
N GLY A 4 -29.54 -9.69 4.20
CA GLY A 4 -30.41 -10.82 4.49
C GLY A 4 -30.18 -12.06 3.62
N VAL A 5 -28.92 -12.38 3.32
CA VAL A 5 -28.53 -13.48 2.42
C VAL A 5 -29.20 -14.79 2.85
N SER A 6 -30.06 -15.34 1.96
CA SER A 6 -30.86 -16.54 2.22
C SER A 6 -30.39 -17.78 1.44
N GLY A 7 -29.45 -17.62 0.54
CA GLY A 7 -28.88 -18.69 -0.29
C GLY A 7 -27.63 -18.26 -1.01
N ILE A 8 -26.87 -19.20 -1.55
CA ILE A 8 -25.65 -18.97 -2.31
C ILE A 8 -25.73 -19.68 -3.67
N PRO A 9 -25.18 -19.08 -4.74
CA PRO A 9 -24.62 -17.72 -4.81
C PRO A 9 -25.68 -16.63 -4.60
N HIS A 10 -25.25 -15.49 -4.04
CA HIS A 10 -26.06 -14.30 -3.84
C HIS A 10 -25.25 -13.08 -4.31
N VAL A 11 -25.78 -12.33 -5.25
CA VAL A 11 -25.13 -11.15 -5.84
C VAL A 11 -26.02 -9.95 -5.65
N GLU A 12 -25.42 -8.85 -5.19
CA GLU A 12 -26.08 -7.55 -5.05
C GLU A 12 -25.53 -6.56 -6.08
N PHE A 13 -26.40 -5.88 -6.79
CA PHE A 13 -26.07 -4.85 -7.75
C PHE A 13 -26.53 -3.48 -7.21
N GLY A 14 -25.58 -2.55 -7.08
CA GLY A 14 -25.85 -1.21 -6.53
C GLY A 14 -26.42 -1.22 -5.11
N GLY A 15 -26.38 -2.40 -4.44
CA GLY A 15 -26.95 -2.62 -3.12
C GLY A 15 -28.48 -2.78 -3.06
N THR A 16 -29.18 -2.68 -4.20
CA THR A 16 -30.66 -2.65 -4.24
C THR A 16 -31.30 -3.76 -5.06
N ILE A 17 -30.56 -4.39 -5.95
CA ILE A 17 -31.06 -5.47 -6.82
C ILE A 17 -30.30 -6.75 -6.49
N SER A 18 -31.04 -7.74 -5.98
CA SER A 18 -30.48 -9.05 -5.63
C SER A 18 -30.69 -10.08 -6.73
N SER A 19 -29.69 -10.93 -6.94
CA SER A 19 -29.83 -12.18 -7.68
C SER A 19 -29.39 -13.35 -6.80
N VAL A 20 -30.31 -14.25 -6.51
CA VAL A 20 -30.08 -15.38 -5.59
C VAL A 20 -30.18 -16.69 -6.35
N GLY A 21 -29.21 -17.59 -6.06
CA GLY A 21 -29.10 -18.86 -6.75
C GLY A 21 -28.40 -18.71 -8.09
N GLY A 22 -28.02 -19.82 -8.68
CA GLY A 22 -27.36 -19.87 -9.96
C GLY A 22 -27.52 -21.25 -10.58
N GLY A 23 -27.71 -21.30 -11.89
CA GLY A 23 -27.73 -22.51 -12.66
C GLY A 23 -27.47 -22.17 -14.13
N GLY A 24 -26.51 -22.85 -14.73
CA GLY A 24 -26.09 -22.55 -16.09
C GLY A 24 -25.33 -21.22 -16.22
N ASN A 25 -25.49 -20.56 -17.37
CA ASN A 25 -24.81 -19.28 -17.64
C ASN A 25 -25.61 -18.10 -17.09
N MET A 26 -25.16 -17.52 -15.98
CA MET A 26 -25.77 -16.34 -15.35
C MET A 26 -25.40 -15.00 -15.99
N TYR A 27 -24.44 -14.98 -16.90
CA TYR A 27 -23.93 -13.76 -17.54
C TYR A 27 -25.06 -12.90 -18.18
N PRO A 28 -26.00 -13.45 -18.95
CA PRO A 28 -27.08 -12.62 -19.53
C PRO A 28 -27.95 -11.96 -18.46
N THR A 29 -28.22 -12.64 -17.34
CA THR A 29 -29.00 -12.11 -16.23
C THR A 29 -28.28 -10.94 -15.57
N TYR A 30 -27.01 -11.13 -15.25
CA TYR A 30 -26.18 -10.09 -14.64
C TYR A 30 -25.98 -8.90 -15.57
N LEU A 31 -25.74 -9.14 -16.86
CA LEU A 31 -25.61 -8.08 -17.86
C LEU A 31 -26.88 -7.23 -17.98
N ASN A 32 -28.06 -7.84 -17.93
CA ASN A 32 -29.31 -7.11 -17.96
C ASN A 32 -29.50 -6.23 -16.73
N ILE A 33 -29.18 -6.72 -15.54
CA ILE A 33 -29.22 -5.92 -14.31
C ILE A 33 -28.21 -4.78 -14.39
N TYR A 34 -26.97 -5.07 -14.78
CA TYR A 34 -25.94 -4.04 -14.96
C TYR A 34 -26.38 -2.94 -15.92
N ASN A 35 -26.93 -3.32 -17.09
CA ASN A 35 -27.42 -2.35 -18.07
C ASN A 35 -28.57 -1.51 -17.55
N SER A 36 -29.40 -2.05 -16.65
CA SER A 36 -30.50 -1.27 -16.04
C SER A 36 -30.01 -0.20 -15.07
N LEU A 37 -28.79 -0.35 -14.53
CA LEU A 37 -28.18 0.59 -13.59
C LEU A 37 -27.24 1.61 -14.26
N LEU A 38 -26.86 1.41 -15.53
CA LEU A 38 -25.92 2.30 -16.23
C LEU A 38 -26.42 3.75 -16.37
N GLY A 39 -27.73 3.98 -16.24
CA GLY A 39 -28.34 5.31 -16.33
C GLY A 39 -28.47 6.02 -14.98
N ASP A 40 -28.18 5.34 -13.89
CA ASP A 40 -28.27 5.93 -12.56
C ASP A 40 -27.08 6.85 -12.31
N TYR A 41 -27.37 8.10 -11.94
CA TYR A 41 -26.34 9.07 -11.63
C TYR A 41 -25.97 8.98 -10.15
N SER A 42 -24.66 8.99 -9.89
CA SER A 42 -24.17 9.15 -8.54
C SER A 42 -24.33 10.59 -8.07
N PRO A 43 -24.85 10.83 -6.86
CA PRO A 43 -24.90 12.16 -6.27
C PRO A 43 -23.55 12.61 -5.66
N LEU A 44 -22.50 11.80 -5.80
CA LEU A 44 -21.22 12.02 -5.15
C LEU A 44 -20.05 11.87 -6.13
N VAL A 45 -18.99 12.63 -5.90
CA VAL A 45 -17.64 12.38 -6.42
C VAL A 45 -16.76 11.99 -5.23
N ILE A 46 -16.00 10.92 -5.38
CA ILE A 46 -15.02 10.44 -4.40
C ILE A 46 -13.66 10.48 -5.05
N ASN A 47 -12.69 11.13 -4.38
CA ASN A 47 -11.28 11.05 -4.73
C ASN A 47 -10.55 10.47 -3.52
N GLN A 48 -9.93 9.31 -3.70
CA GLN A 48 -9.25 8.63 -2.60
C GLN A 48 -7.75 8.56 -2.81
N SER A 49 -7.05 8.44 -1.69
CA SER A 49 -5.63 8.12 -1.64
C SER A 49 -5.36 7.11 -0.53
N VAL A 50 -4.32 6.30 -0.70
CA VAL A 50 -3.90 5.32 0.29
C VAL A 50 -2.45 5.60 0.66
N THR A 51 -2.19 5.71 1.96
CA THR A 51 -0.85 5.89 2.52
C THR A 51 -0.63 4.91 3.65
N THR A 52 0.63 4.73 4.05
CA THR A 52 0.99 3.96 5.24
C THR A 52 1.43 4.88 6.36
N ILE A 53 0.90 4.66 7.55
CA ILE A 53 1.34 5.36 8.77
C ILE A 53 1.55 4.31 9.86
N GLY A 54 2.82 4.06 10.23
CA GLY A 54 3.14 2.91 11.06
C GLY A 54 2.66 1.62 10.41
N ASN A 55 2.08 0.72 11.18
CA ASN A 55 1.54 -0.56 10.70
C ASN A 55 0.10 -0.47 10.17
N ASN A 56 -0.34 0.71 9.70
CA ASN A 56 -1.69 0.87 9.21
C ASN A 56 -1.70 1.36 7.76
N LEU A 57 -2.63 0.85 6.97
CA LEU A 57 -3.09 1.49 5.75
C LEU A 57 -4.10 2.58 6.14
N VAL A 58 -3.78 3.81 5.79
CA VAL A 58 -4.66 4.97 5.97
C VAL A 58 -5.25 5.33 4.61
N ILE A 59 -6.57 5.21 4.52
CA ILE A 59 -7.35 5.48 3.32
C ILE A 59 -8.06 6.81 3.54
N SER A 60 -7.68 7.83 2.80
CA SER A 60 -8.32 9.14 2.83
C SER A 60 -9.23 9.31 1.62
N ALA A 61 -10.40 9.90 1.82
CA ALA A 61 -11.37 10.16 0.78
C ALA A 61 -11.89 11.59 0.86
N ASP A 62 -11.64 12.37 -0.18
CA ASP A 62 -12.28 13.66 -0.40
C ASP A 62 -13.58 13.42 -1.16
N VAL A 63 -14.70 13.78 -0.54
CA VAL A 63 -16.04 13.56 -1.10
C VAL A 63 -16.72 14.89 -1.35
N GLU A 64 -17.31 15.05 -2.54
CA GLU A 64 -18.15 16.19 -2.93
C GLU A 64 -19.56 15.70 -3.25
N VAL A 65 -20.57 16.42 -2.76
CA VAL A 65 -21.97 16.21 -3.11
C VAL A 65 -22.29 17.00 -4.38
N THR A 66 -22.59 16.29 -5.47
CA THR A 66 -22.84 16.90 -6.78
C THR A 66 -24.33 16.93 -7.16
N ASP A 67 -25.17 16.15 -6.47
CA ASP A 67 -26.61 16.12 -6.69
C ASP A 67 -27.34 15.78 -5.36
N ASN A 68 -28.67 15.82 -5.39
CA ASN A 68 -29.49 15.58 -4.20
C ASN A 68 -29.33 14.16 -3.66
N ILE A 69 -29.00 14.04 -2.38
CA ILE A 69 -29.00 12.78 -1.66
C ILE A 69 -30.41 12.54 -1.10
N THR A 70 -31.09 11.53 -1.60
CA THR A 70 -32.45 11.17 -1.18
C THR A 70 -32.50 10.05 -0.14
N THR A 71 -31.34 9.46 0.16
CA THR A 71 -31.19 8.38 1.14
C THR A 71 -30.87 8.92 2.53
N SER A 72 -31.01 8.08 3.54
CA SER A 72 -30.74 8.42 4.93
C SER A 72 -29.89 7.33 5.60
N ASN A 73 -29.34 7.66 6.77
CA ASN A 73 -28.45 6.78 7.52
C ASN A 73 -27.29 6.29 6.64
N ASN A 74 -26.70 7.24 5.91
CA ASN A 74 -25.60 6.95 5.00
C ASN A 74 -24.32 6.74 5.78
N LYS A 75 -23.52 5.80 5.32
CA LYS A 75 -22.20 5.51 5.87
C LYS A 75 -21.15 5.55 4.76
N ILE A 76 -19.95 5.95 5.12
CA ILE A 76 -18.77 5.75 4.29
C ILE A 76 -18.01 4.53 4.80
N LEU A 77 -17.66 3.64 3.90
CA LEU A 77 -16.94 2.41 4.18
C LEU A 77 -15.58 2.46 3.50
N PHE A 78 -14.55 2.08 4.24
CA PHE A 78 -13.20 1.87 3.77
C PHE A 78 -12.94 0.37 3.80
N VAL A 79 -12.76 -0.23 2.64
CA VAL A 79 -12.74 -1.69 2.47
C VAL A 79 -11.44 -2.10 1.82
N LEU A 80 -10.77 -3.10 2.37
CA LEU A 80 -9.64 -3.75 1.72
C LEU A 80 -10.12 -5.05 1.06
N VAL A 81 -9.79 -5.17 -0.21
CA VAL A 81 -10.18 -6.31 -1.04
C VAL A 81 -8.92 -6.98 -1.56
N LYS A 82 -8.78 -8.28 -1.30
CA LYS A 82 -7.69 -9.10 -1.85
C LYS A 82 -8.16 -9.76 -3.14
N TYR A 83 -7.42 -9.54 -4.22
CA TYR A 83 -7.58 -10.25 -5.48
C TYR A 83 -6.86 -11.60 -5.39
N GLN A 84 -7.49 -12.66 -5.85
CA GLN A 84 -6.84 -13.97 -5.97
C GLN A 84 -6.34 -14.17 -7.40
N ASP A 85 -5.13 -14.68 -7.51
CA ASP A 85 -4.33 -14.75 -8.75
C ASP A 85 -4.95 -15.60 -9.88
N SER A 86 -5.83 -16.54 -9.57
CA SER A 86 -6.37 -17.50 -10.55
C SER A 86 -7.86 -17.42 -10.80
N ASP A 87 -8.59 -16.65 -9.98
CA ASP A 87 -10.04 -16.65 -10.02
C ASP A 87 -10.58 -15.21 -9.94
N TYR A 88 -11.62 -14.95 -10.66
CA TYR A 88 -12.36 -13.68 -10.70
C TYR A 88 -13.01 -13.28 -9.36
N PHE A 89 -12.50 -13.81 -8.24
CA PHE A 89 -13.04 -13.56 -6.92
C PHE A 89 -12.11 -12.66 -6.12
N SER A 90 -12.65 -11.51 -5.74
CA SER A 90 -12.05 -10.65 -4.73
C SER A 90 -12.72 -10.94 -3.39
N SER A 91 -11.91 -10.99 -2.34
CA SER A 91 -12.40 -11.19 -0.98
C SER A 91 -12.20 -9.94 -0.14
N VAL A 92 -13.22 -9.52 0.59
CA VAL A 92 -13.05 -8.50 1.62
C VAL A 92 -12.23 -9.10 2.76
N ILE A 93 -11.07 -8.50 3.04
CA ILE A 93 -10.16 -8.94 4.09
C ILE A 93 -10.27 -8.09 5.35
N ALA A 94 -10.59 -6.80 5.18
CA ALA A 94 -10.85 -5.90 6.29
C ALA A 94 -11.76 -4.75 5.86
N TYR A 95 -12.40 -4.10 6.81
CA TYR A 95 -13.14 -2.87 6.57
C TYR A 95 -13.28 -2.01 7.83
N GLN A 96 -13.50 -0.74 7.60
CA GLN A 96 -13.90 0.23 8.63
C GLN A 96 -15.05 1.06 8.10
N GLU A 97 -15.96 1.49 8.97
CA GLU A 97 -17.08 2.36 8.59
C GLU A 97 -17.18 3.58 9.50
N SER A 98 -17.71 4.67 8.94
CA SER A 98 -18.07 5.85 9.70
C SER A 98 -19.35 6.49 9.18
N SER A 99 -19.93 7.41 9.95
CA SER A 99 -21.13 8.13 9.51
C SER A 99 -20.81 9.08 8.37
N PHE A 100 -21.69 9.13 7.37
CA PHE A 100 -21.61 10.08 6.26
C PHE A 100 -22.74 11.10 6.41
N ASN A 101 -22.38 12.36 6.66
CA ASN A 101 -23.35 13.40 7.05
C ASN A 101 -23.48 14.55 6.03
N LEU A 102 -22.76 14.49 4.89
CA LEU A 102 -22.94 15.47 3.82
C LEU A 102 -24.30 15.24 3.13
N THR A 103 -25.04 16.33 2.90
CA THR A 103 -26.40 16.23 2.31
C THR A 103 -26.67 17.33 1.27
N GLY A 104 -25.98 18.46 1.33
CA GLY A 104 -26.21 19.63 0.47
C GLY A 104 -25.32 19.61 -0.76
N ILE A 105 -25.89 19.93 -1.93
CA ILE A 105 -25.12 20.10 -3.18
C ILE A 105 -24.00 21.12 -2.97
N GLY A 106 -22.77 20.77 -3.36
CA GLY A 106 -21.56 21.57 -3.17
C GLY A 106 -20.90 21.40 -1.82
N GLU A 107 -21.49 20.64 -0.88
CA GLU A 107 -20.80 20.27 0.35
C GLU A 107 -19.64 19.32 0.04
N THR A 108 -18.52 19.56 0.73
CA THR A 108 -17.33 18.71 0.66
C THR A 108 -16.92 18.24 2.04
N GLY A 109 -16.27 17.08 2.10
CA GLY A 109 -15.73 16.57 3.35
C GLY A 109 -14.58 15.61 3.09
N ASN A 110 -13.63 15.61 4.02
CA ASN A 110 -12.56 14.62 4.07
C ASN A 110 -12.90 13.56 5.11
N PHE A 111 -12.77 12.30 4.72
CA PHE A 111 -13.02 11.13 5.56
C PHE A 111 -11.78 10.25 5.56
N GLU A 112 -11.54 9.59 6.67
CA GLU A 112 -10.38 8.73 6.83
C GLU A 112 -10.74 7.41 7.50
N GLY A 113 -10.19 6.32 6.98
CA GLY A 113 -10.19 4.99 7.57
C GLY A 113 -8.77 4.51 7.80
N SER A 114 -8.51 3.92 8.97
CA SER A 114 -7.19 3.38 9.31
C SER A 114 -7.34 1.90 9.65
N ILE A 115 -6.72 1.03 8.85
CA ILE A 115 -6.81 -0.43 8.97
C ILE A 115 -5.41 -0.98 9.22
N ALA A 116 -5.25 -1.74 10.29
CA ALA A 116 -3.98 -2.39 10.61
C ALA A 116 -3.63 -3.42 9.52
N ILE A 117 -2.39 -3.40 9.08
CA ILE A 117 -1.87 -4.35 8.10
C ILE A 117 -1.61 -5.68 8.81
N ASP A 118 -2.16 -6.74 8.25
CA ASP A 118 -1.84 -8.10 8.68
C ASP A 118 -0.56 -8.55 7.94
N PRO A 119 0.48 -9.02 8.65
CA PRO A 119 1.72 -9.48 8.02
C PRO A 119 1.55 -10.60 6.99
N ASP A 120 0.45 -11.36 7.09
CA ASP A 120 0.14 -12.44 6.15
C ASP A 120 -0.52 -11.94 4.83
N TRP A 121 -0.72 -10.63 4.69
CA TRP A 121 -1.29 -10.07 3.47
C TRP A 121 -0.21 -9.83 2.41
N ASP A 122 -0.43 -10.35 1.22
CA ASP A 122 0.27 -9.92 0.02
C ASP A 122 -0.36 -8.60 -0.47
N LEU A 123 0.28 -7.49 -0.15
CA LEU A 123 -0.26 -6.16 -0.42
C LEU A 123 -0.29 -5.80 -1.92
N GLU A 124 0.50 -6.48 -2.77
CA GLU A 124 0.40 -6.33 -4.23
C GLU A 124 -0.95 -6.81 -4.78
N LEU A 125 -1.57 -7.74 -4.07
CA LEU A 125 -2.90 -8.26 -4.40
C LEU A 125 -4.03 -7.51 -3.71
N VAL A 126 -3.74 -6.51 -2.87
CA VAL A 126 -4.76 -5.78 -2.10
C VAL A 126 -5.08 -4.46 -2.78
N LYS A 127 -6.37 -4.13 -2.84
CA LYS A 127 -6.87 -2.82 -3.28
C LYS A 127 -7.76 -2.21 -2.20
N ALA A 128 -7.74 -0.89 -2.14
CA ALA A 128 -8.63 -0.14 -1.27
C ALA A 128 -9.88 0.30 -2.05
N VAL A 129 -11.04 0.09 -1.46
CA VAL A 129 -12.32 0.56 -1.99
C VAL A 129 -12.94 1.48 -0.96
N VAL A 130 -13.30 2.69 -1.38
CA VAL A 130 -14.15 3.59 -0.60
C VAL A 130 -15.54 3.58 -1.21
N MET A 131 -16.57 3.39 -0.38
CA MET A 131 -17.95 3.49 -0.86
C MET A 131 -18.83 4.23 0.13
N VAL A 132 -19.80 4.97 -0.39
CA VAL A 132 -20.89 5.55 0.42
C VAL A 132 -22.17 4.76 0.17
N GLN A 133 -22.76 4.25 1.24
CA GLN A 133 -23.92 3.38 1.20
C GLN A 133 -25.00 3.81 2.20
N SER A 134 -26.25 3.73 1.81
CA SER A 134 -27.39 3.90 2.71
C SER A 134 -27.69 2.61 3.49
N TRP A 135 -27.74 2.72 4.80
CA TRP A 135 -28.13 1.60 5.65
C TRP A 135 -29.66 1.47 5.83
N THR A 136 -30.41 2.40 5.24
CA THR A 136 -31.88 2.34 5.19
C THR A 136 -32.39 1.63 3.94
N THR A 137 -31.78 1.91 2.79
CA THR A 137 -32.20 1.36 1.49
C THR A 137 -31.22 0.35 0.89
N ASN A 138 -30.04 0.19 1.48
CA ASN A 138 -28.89 -0.54 0.98
C ASN A 138 -28.25 0.04 -0.29
N GLN A 139 -28.79 1.12 -0.85
CA GLN A 139 -28.26 1.73 -2.07
C GLN A 139 -26.83 2.19 -1.88
N ILE A 140 -25.95 1.81 -2.81
CA ILE A 140 -24.61 2.36 -2.94
C ILE A 140 -24.73 3.65 -3.76
N LEU A 141 -24.34 4.79 -3.16
CA LEU A 141 -24.43 6.10 -3.79
C LEU A 141 -23.24 6.32 -4.72
N GLN A 142 -22.05 5.92 -4.28
CA GLN A 142 -20.81 5.98 -5.05
C GLN A 142 -19.80 5.00 -4.47
N ALA A 143 -18.90 4.52 -5.31
CA ALA A 143 -17.72 3.78 -4.91
C ALA A 143 -16.53 4.16 -5.81
N ASP A 144 -15.35 4.16 -5.22
CA ASP A 144 -14.07 4.35 -5.90
C ASP A 144 -13.05 3.35 -5.42
N MET A 145 -12.06 3.01 -6.24
CA MET A 145 -11.05 2.00 -5.94
C MET A 145 -9.66 2.51 -6.30
N ALA A 146 -8.72 2.32 -5.38
CA ALA A 146 -7.30 2.61 -5.58
C ALA A 146 -6.41 1.40 -5.31
N GLU A 147 -5.29 1.35 -6.00
CA GLU A 147 -4.20 0.43 -5.69
C GLU A 147 -3.39 0.97 -4.52
N ILE A 148 -2.78 0.07 -3.75
CA ILE A 148 -1.87 0.45 -2.68
C ILE A 148 -0.54 0.81 -3.32
N ASN A 149 -0.05 2.03 -3.04
CA ASN A 149 1.27 2.43 -3.52
C ASN A 149 2.35 1.76 -2.67
N MET A 150 3.01 0.77 -3.26
CA MET A 150 4.07 0.00 -2.62
C MET A 150 5.37 0.80 -2.39
N GLU A 151 5.59 1.88 -3.15
CA GLU A 151 6.79 2.72 -2.98
C GLU A 151 6.88 3.35 -1.58
N ASN A 152 5.76 3.57 -0.92
CA ASN A 152 5.72 4.12 0.44
C ASN A 152 5.79 3.04 1.54
N ILE A 153 5.77 1.78 1.17
CA ILE A 153 5.76 0.65 2.10
C ILE A 153 7.13 0.00 2.19
N PHE A 154 7.85 -0.03 1.08
CA PHE A 154 9.20 -0.59 0.99
C PHE A 154 10.25 0.49 1.21
N SER A 155 11.13 0.29 2.20
CA SER A 155 12.23 1.21 2.50
C SER A 155 13.47 0.45 2.94
N ILE A 156 14.54 0.61 2.17
CA ILE A 156 15.86 0.11 2.53
C ILE A 156 16.77 1.32 2.76
N ASN A 157 17.39 1.36 3.93
CA ASN A 157 18.38 2.36 4.29
C ASN A 157 19.77 1.73 4.35
N CYS A 158 20.73 2.42 3.73
CA CYS A 158 22.12 1.99 3.71
C CYS A 158 22.99 3.06 4.37
N SER A 159 23.86 2.65 5.27
CA SER A 159 24.78 3.54 5.97
C SER A 159 26.17 2.93 6.13
N LEU A 160 27.19 3.78 6.11
CA LEU A 160 28.54 3.37 6.47
C LEU A 160 28.64 3.31 8.01
N GLY A 161 29.05 2.16 8.51
CA GLY A 161 29.26 1.92 9.93
C GLY A 161 30.71 2.21 10.36
N ASN A 162 31.19 1.47 11.33
CA ASN A 162 32.51 1.66 11.89
C ASN A 162 33.61 1.19 10.93
N ILE A 163 34.78 1.83 11.02
CA ILE A 163 36.03 1.33 10.45
C ILE A 163 36.45 0.10 11.28
N LEU A 164 36.64 -1.02 10.62
CA LEU A 164 37.04 -2.28 11.22
C LEU A 164 38.55 -2.42 11.27
N SER A 165 39.26 -1.88 10.27
CA SER A 165 40.72 -1.83 10.20
C SER A 165 41.12 -0.70 9.25
N ASP A 166 42.30 -0.14 9.52
CA ASP A 166 43.06 0.85 8.76
C ASP A 166 44.54 0.55 8.83
N ASN A 167 45.37 1.28 8.11
CA ASN A 167 46.81 0.98 8.01
C ASN A 167 47.62 1.26 9.29
N ASP A 168 47.21 2.26 10.07
CA ASP A 168 47.94 2.66 11.31
C ASP A 168 47.18 2.31 12.59
N SER A 169 45.94 1.77 12.44
CA SER A 169 45.08 1.29 13.53
C SER A 169 44.64 2.40 14.49
N ASP A 170 44.43 3.62 13.98
CA ASP A 170 43.91 4.74 14.75
C ASP A 170 42.36 4.82 14.70
N GLY A 171 41.72 4.02 13.83
CA GLY A 171 40.28 3.95 13.67
C GLY A 171 39.69 5.08 12.81
N LEU A 172 40.53 5.82 12.11
CA LEU A 172 40.16 6.90 11.22
C LEU A 172 40.54 6.55 9.78
N ALA A 173 39.84 7.13 8.83
CA ALA A 173 40.18 7.02 7.42
C ALA A 173 41.05 8.21 6.99
N ASN A 174 42.36 7.99 6.85
CA ASN A 174 43.34 9.02 6.53
C ASN A 174 43.79 8.95 5.06
N PRO A 175 44.26 10.06 4.44
CA PRO A 175 44.83 10.05 3.10
C PRO A 175 45.96 9.03 2.93
N GLY A 176 45.92 8.25 1.88
CA GLY A 176 46.91 7.22 1.58
C GLY A 176 46.67 5.87 2.25
N GLU A 177 45.53 5.70 2.92
CA GLU A 177 45.22 4.46 3.60
C GLU A 177 44.28 3.55 2.82
N THR A 178 44.34 2.28 3.17
CA THR A 178 43.33 1.30 2.88
C THR A 178 42.54 1.02 4.14
N VAL A 179 41.26 1.25 4.13
CA VAL A 179 40.37 1.01 5.27
C VAL A 179 39.36 -0.07 4.94
N THR A 180 39.07 -0.92 5.91
CA THR A 180 37.92 -1.83 5.86
C THR A 180 36.82 -1.23 6.71
N ALA A 181 35.70 -0.95 6.12
CA ALA A 181 34.54 -0.39 6.80
C ALA A 181 33.36 -1.35 6.75
N LEU A 182 32.47 -1.22 7.74
CA LEU A 182 31.22 -1.94 7.79
C LEU A 182 30.16 -1.15 7.03
N LEU A 183 29.52 -1.76 6.03
CA LEU A 183 28.33 -1.23 5.38
C LEU A 183 27.11 -1.90 6.01
N MET A 184 26.22 -1.10 6.54
CA MET A 184 24.98 -1.57 7.19
C MET A 184 23.79 -1.30 6.31
N VAL A 185 22.92 -2.29 6.19
CA VAL A 185 21.64 -2.19 5.47
C VAL A 185 20.50 -2.54 6.41
N ASN A 186 19.58 -1.61 6.55
CA ASN A 186 18.39 -1.75 7.38
C ASN A 186 17.17 -1.85 6.51
N ASN A 187 16.33 -2.84 6.73
CA ASN A 187 15.00 -2.89 6.17
C ASN A 187 14.04 -2.07 7.07
N GLU A 188 13.80 -0.83 6.68
CA GLU A 188 12.88 0.09 7.36
C GLU A 188 11.44 -0.03 6.84
N SER A 189 11.18 -1.00 5.95
CA SER A 189 9.84 -1.31 5.47
C SER A 189 8.93 -1.67 6.64
N LEU A 190 7.66 -1.31 6.55
CA LEU A 190 6.75 -1.48 7.69
C LEU A 190 6.28 -2.92 7.90
N VAL A 191 6.14 -3.69 6.82
CA VAL A 191 5.54 -5.04 6.87
C VAL A 191 6.11 -6.01 5.83
N ILE A 192 7.16 -5.60 5.10
CA ILE A 192 7.70 -6.39 3.99
C ILE A 192 9.11 -6.83 4.32
N ASP A 193 9.37 -8.12 4.23
CA ASP A 193 10.71 -8.67 4.21
C ASP A 193 11.38 -8.33 2.88
N ALA A 194 12.68 -8.08 2.90
CA ALA A 194 13.46 -7.80 1.72
C ALA A 194 14.26 -9.06 1.36
N ASP A 195 13.93 -9.68 0.24
CA ASP A 195 14.58 -10.89 -0.22
C ASP A 195 15.74 -10.59 -1.15
N ASN A 196 16.83 -11.39 -1.03
CA ASN A 196 17.99 -11.32 -1.92
C ASN A 196 18.62 -9.93 -2.05
N VAL A 197 18.69 -9.19 -0.95
CA VAL A 197 19.21 -7.82 -0.94
C VAL A 197 20.66 -7.82 -1.39
N SER A 198 20.96 -7.00 -2.37
CA SER A 198 22.31 -6.75 -2.87
C SER A 198 22.49 -5.26 -3.19
N GLY A 199 23.73 -4.79 -3.12
CA GLY A 199 24.06 -3.40 -3.39
C GLY A 199 25.32 -3.26 -4.21
N VAL A 200 25.42 -2.15 -4.95
CA VAL A 200 26.65 -1.72 -5.62
C VAL A 200 27.08 -0.42 -4.99
N LEU A 201 28.33 -0.39 -4.53
CA LEU A 201 28.94 0.79 -3.96
C LEU A 201 29.82 1.45 -5.01
N SER A 202 29.67 2.76 -5.19
CA SER A 202 30.47 3.55 -6.12
C SER A 202 30.89 4.88 -5.48
N SER A 203 31.96 5.46 -5.97
CA SER A 203 32.41 6.81 -5.61
C SER A 203 32.55 7.66 -6.85
N GLU A 204 32.08 8.90 -6.79
CA GLU A 204 32.35 9.92 -7.82
C GLU A 204 33.72 10.59 -7.63
N ASN A 205 34.32 10.44 -6.44
CA ASN A 205 35.65 10.97 -6.15
C ASN A 205 36.72 10.02 -6.72
N LEU A 206 37.55 10.50 -7.64
CA LEU A 206 38.61 9.73 -8.28
C LEU A 206 39.74 9.34 -7.31
N ASP A 207 39.82 10.00 -6.16
CA ASP A 207 40.81 9.71 -5.10
C ASP A 207 40.33 8.60 -4.15
N VAL A 208 39.11 8.03 -4.42
CA VAL A 208 38.55 6.92 -3.65
C VAL A 208 38.37 5.71 -4.57
N THR A 209 39.02 4.61 -4.23
CA THR A 209 38.86 3.33 -4.92
C THR A 209 38.17 2.35 -4.01
N ILE A 210 37.12 1.69 -4.53
CA ILE A 210 36.37 0.66 -3.84
C ILE A 210 36.77 -0.69 -4.44
N ASN A 211 37.38 -1.56 -3.64
CA ASN A 211 37.90 -2.84 -4.13
C ASN A 211 36.83 -3.92 -4.28
N GLN A 212 35.72 -3.77 -3.58
CA GLN A 212 34.56 -4.67 -3.67
C GLN A 212 33.30 -3.87 -3.94
N GLU A 213 32.97 -3.72 -5.22
CA GLU A 213 31.85 -2.89 -5.66
C GLU A 213 30.48 -3.52 -5.41
N SER A 214 30.40 -4.86 -5.35
CA SER A 214 29.14 -5.58 -5.17
C SER A 214 29.12 -6.35 -3.86
N LEU A 215 28.09 -6.13 -3.08
CA LEU A 215 27.87 -6.79 -1.80
C LEU A 215 26.50 -7.50 -1.82
N TYR A 216 26.45 -8.67 -1.19
CA TYR A 216 25.22 -9.43 -0.98
C TYR A 216 24.90 -9.49 0.51
N PHE A 217 23.71 -9.04 0.89
CA PHE A 217 23.25 -8.92 2.26
C PHE A 217 22.27 -10.03 2.66
N GLY A 218 21.81 -10.82 1.69
CA GLY A 218 20.82 -11.88 1.91
C GLY A 218 19.41 -11.36 2.11
N ASP A 219 18.61 -12.14 2.79
CA ASP A 219 17.23 -11.78 3.14
C ASP A 219 17.25 -10.96 4.44
N ILE A 220 16.55 -9.84 4.47
CA ILE A 220 16.47 -8.95 5.63
C ILE A 220 15.00 -8.81 6.02
N THR A 221 14.66 -9.38 7.16
CA THR A 221 13.28 -9.29 7.67
C THR A 221 12.88 -7.83 7.94
N ASN A 222 11.61 -7.59 7.96
CA ASN A 222 11.01 -6.32 8.37
C ASN A 222 11.60 -5.83 9.69
N GLY A 223 12.09 -4.58 9.72
CA GLY A 223 12.79 -4.00 10.87
C GLY A 223 14.15 -4.62 11.18
N GLY A 224 14.59 -5.59 10.36
CA GLY A 224 15.88 -6.25 10.49
C GLY A 224 17.03 -5.47 9.86
N MET A 225 18.25 -5.94 10.10
CA MET A 225 19.47 -5.40 9.51
C MET A 225 20.40 -6.51 9.05
N SER A 226 21.21 -6.18 8.06
CA SER A 226 22.35 -6.98 7.61
C SER A 226 23.56 -6.08 7.42
N SER A 227 24.73 -6.68 7.31
CA SER A 227 25.97 -5.92 7.09
C SER A 227 26.92 -6.66 6.19
N GLY A 228 27.80 -5.90 5.52
CA GLY A 228 28.89 -6.41 4.72
C GLY A 228 30.13 -5.57 4.92
N GLU A 229 31.30 -6.18 4.73
CA GLU A 229 32.57 -5.45 4.80
C GLU A 229 32.91 -4.91 3.41
N VAL A 230 33.42 -3.69 3.37
CA VAL A 230 33.90 -3.04 2.15
C VAL A 230 35.31 -2.52 2.36
N GLU A 231 36.19 -2.78 1.39
CA GLU A 231 37.57 -2.24 1.39
C GLU A 231 37.62 -1.01 0.47
N ILE A 232 38.07 0.10 1.06
CA ILE A 232 38.15 1.42 0.43
C ILE A 232 39.60 1.88 0.49
N VAL A 233 40.16 2.28 -0.64
CA VAL A 233 41.49 2.86 -0.75
C VAL A 233 41.38 4.36 -0.97
N LEU A 234 42.05 5.13 -0.11
CA LEU A 234 42.10 6.59 -0.20
C LEU A 234 43.44 7.02 -0.79
N ALA A 235 43.40 7.82 -1.84
CA ALA A 235 44.64 8.35 -2.42
C ALA A 235 45.36 9.29 -1.43
N PRO A 236 46.70 9.38 -1.48
CA PRO A 236 47.44 10.24 -0.55
C PRO A 236 47.13 11.73 -0.66
N GLU A 237 46.60 12.15 -1.84
CA GLU A 237 46.24 13.53 -2.14
C GLU A 237 44.78 13.87 -1.85
N ILE A 238 43.97 12.93 -1.34
CA ILE A 238 42.55 13.19 -1.02
C ILE A 238 42.46 14.31 0.03
N ALA A 239 41.62 15.29 -0.26
CA ALA A 239 41.36 16.40 0.66
C ALA A 239 40.51 15.91 1.83
N LEU A 240 40.92 16.20 3.04
CA LEU A 240 40.08 16.04 4.24
C LEU A 240 38.97 17.09 4.20
N GLY A 241 37.70 16.63 4.27
CA GLY A 241 36.51 17.47 4.24
C GLY A 241 36.25 18.24 5.54
#